data_10b944eef94d3cf8d7ebdac5ad09e7fd
#
_entry.id   10b944eef94d3cf8d7ebdac5ad09e7fd
#
_cell.length_a   1.000
_cell.length_b   1.000
_cell.length_c   1.000
_cell.angle_alpha   90.00
_cell.angle_beta   90.00
_cell.angle_gamma   90.00
#
_symmetry.space_group_name_H-M   'P 1'
#
loop_
_entity.id
_entity.type
_entity.pdbx_description
1 polymer ?
#
loop_
_entity_poly.entity_id
_entity_poly.type
_entity_poly.pdbx_seq_one_letter_code
_entity_poly.pdbx_strand_id
1 'polypeptide(L)'
;GKEVGASIRKAIENAKLELIEIRRGCGSWECGCGKPHTVPFAVTGKSGSVEITFKPAPQGIGLATGEVAKKILTLAGIEDCWAFTNGQTRTTVNYAKAVFNALKKNTEMRVLSSEVQSIGILSGETEPEEEKKESSMTEGAA
;
A
#
# COMPACT_ATOMS: atom_id res chain seq x y z
N GLY A 1 -19.38 1.20 21.79
CA GLY A 1 -20.52 2.07 22.12
C GLY A 1 -21.78 1.27 22.45
N LYS A 2 -22.78 1.90 23.01
CA LYS A 2 -24.06 1.21 23.33
C LYS A 2 -24.86 0.90 22.05
N GLU A 3 -24.69 1.71 21.02
CA GLU A 3 -25.37 1.56 19.73
C GLU A 3 -24.37 1.27 18.62
N VAL A 4 -24.71 0.37 17.71
CA VAL A 4 -23.84 -0.05 16.60
C VAL A 4 -23.63 1.11 15.63
N GLY A 5 -24.70 1.83 15.25
CA GLY A 5 -24.63 2.94 14.29
C GLY A 5 -23.74 4.10 14.74
N ALA A 6 -23.87 4.51 16.02
CA ALA A 6 -23.03 5.53 16.61
C ALA A 6 -21.55 5.09 16.70
N SER A 7 -21.30 3.82 16.99
CA SER A 7 -19.96 3.25 17.05
C SER A 7 -19.26 3.24 15.70
N ILE A 8 -19.99 2.92 14.61
CA ILE A 8 -19.47 2.95 13.24
C ILE A 8 -19.11 4.38 12.83
N ARG A 9 -19.99 5.36 13.06
CA ARG A 9 -19.70 6.76 12.73
C ARG A 9 -18.45 7.26 13.45
N LYS A 10 -18.35 7.01 14.77
CA LYS A 10 -17.17 7.39 15.55
C LYS A 10 -15.89 6.70 15.07
N ALA A 11 -15.95 5.45 14.63
CA ALA A 11 -14.82 4.75 14.08
C ALA A 11 -14.33 5.40 12.76
N ILE A 12 -15.26 5.82 11.90
CA ILE A 12 -14.95 6.52 10.65
C ILE A 12 -14.30 7.88 10.94
N GLU A 13 -14.84 8.64 11.89
CA GLU A 13 -14.28 9.94 12.30
C GLU A 13 -12.86 9.78 12.85
N ASN A 14 -12.64 8.80 13.72
CA ASN A 14 -11.30 8.51 14.23
C ASN A 14 -10.32 8.09 13.11
N ALA A 15 -10.78 7.27 12.16
CA ALA A 15 -9.95 6.84 11.03
C ALA A 15 -9.51 8.02 10.15
N LYS A 16 -10.38 9.02 9.96
CA LYS A 16 -10.03 10.24 9.21
C LYS A 16 -8.93 11.08 9.87
N LEU A 17 -8.79 10.98 11.20
CA LEU A 17 -7.74 11.69 11.95
C LEU A 17 -6.39 10.97 11.90
N GLU A 18 -6.38 9.67 11.60
CA GLU A 18 -5.18 8.82 11.58
C GLU A 18 -4.80 8.41 10.15
N LEU A 19 -4.92 9.32 9.20
CA LEU A 19 -4.47 9.07 7.82
C LEU A 19 -2.95 9.03 7.76
N ILE A 20 -2.43 8.09 6.97
CA ILE A 20 -1.00 7.97 6.66
C ILE A 20 -0.78 8.06 5.16
N GLU A 21 0.30 8.68 4.76
CA GLU A 21 0.77 8.62 3.39
C GLU A 21 1.38 7.23 3.12
N ILE A 22 1.16 6.71 1.93
CA ILE A 22 1.70 5.41 1.53
C ILE A 22 2.57 5.61 0.30
N ARG A 23 3.80 5.10 0.35
CA ARG A 23 4.70 5.08 -0.79
C ARG A 23 4.43 3.83 -1.62
N ARG A 24 4.26 4.04 -2.92
CA ARG A 24 4.14 2.97 -3.92
C ARG A 24 5.29 3.08 -4.90
N GLY A 25 5.71 1.97 -5.47
CA GLY A 25 6.80 1.95 -6.45
C GLY A 25 6.92 0.56 -7.06
N CYS A 26 7.93 0.33 -7.90
CA CYS A 26 8.27 -0.97 -8.42
C CYS A 26 9.62 -1.43 -7.84
N GLY A 27 9.61 -2.01 -6.63
CA GLY A 27 10.81 -2.55 -5.98
C GLY A 27 11.13 -4.00 -6.31
N SER A 28 10.42 -4.61 -7.26
CA SER A 28 10.65 -6.00 -7.65
C SER A 28 11.85 -6.10 -8.59
N TRP A 29 12.79 -6.99 -8.27
CA TRP A 29 13.94 -7.29 -9.14
C TRP A 29 13.54 -8.00 -10.45
N GLU A 30 12.37 -8.62 -10.49
CA GLU A 30 11.82 -9.30 -11.67
C GLU A 30 11.08 -8.34 -12.62
N CYS A 31 10.72 -7.14 -12.12
CA CYS A 31 9.91 -6.18 -12.86
C CYS A 31 10.56 -4.80 -12.83
N GLY A 32 11.29 -4.42 -13.86
CA GLY A 32 11.89 -3.07 -13.99
C GLY A 32 10.95 -2.04 -14.62
N CYS A 33 9.63 -2.08 -14.35
CA CYS A 33 8.64 -1.24 -15.06
C CYS A 33 8.61 0.23 -14.60
N GLY A 34 9.15 0.55 -13.41
CA GLY A 34 9.10 1.90 -12.84
C GLY A 34 7.70 2.43 -12.51
N LYS A 35 6.66 1.57 -12.54
CA LYS A 35 5.27 1.94 -12.23
C LYS A 35 4.96 1.71 -10.75
N PRO A 36 4.09 2.53 -10.11
CA PRO A 36 3.79 2.44 -8.68
C PRO A 36 2.71 1.37 -8.39
N HIS A 37 2.90 0.12 -8.82
CA HIS A 37 1.93 -0.96 -8.65
C HIS A 37 2.13 -1.81 -7.40
N THR A 38 3.32 -1.72 -6.77
CA THR A 38 3.68 -2.53 -5.60
C THR A 38 4.36 -1.70 -4.50
N VAL A 39 4.84 -2.36 -3.47
CA VAL A 39 5.67 -1.72 -2.43
C VAL A 39 7.09 -1.54 -2.92
N PRO A 40 7.75 -0.40 -2.66
CA PRO A 40 9.12 -0.17 -3.12
C PRO A 40 10.15 -1.06 -2.42
N PHE A 41 9.91 -1.42 -1.17
CA PHE A 41 10.85 -2.21 -0.35
C PHE A 41 10.13 -3.30 0.44
N ALA A 42 10.90 -4.29 0.88
CA ALA A 42 10.41 -5.29 1.84
C ALA A 42 10.22 -4.64 3.21
N VAL A 43 9.01 -4.71 3.76
CA VAL A 43 8.63 -4.05 5.01
C VAL A 43 7.95 -5.02 5.95
N THR A 44 8.33 -4.97 7.22
CA THR A 44 7.74 -5.82 8.26
C THR A 44 6.99 -4.97 9.28
N GLY A 45 5.71 -5.31 9.51
CA GLY A 45 4.87 -4.73 10.55
C GLY A 45 4.51 -5.75 11.62
N LYS A 46 4.42 -5.31 12.86
CA LYS A 46 4.06 -6.16 14.01
C LYS A 46 2.99 -5.51 14.85
N SER A 47 2.07 -6.32 15.33
CA SER A 47 1.08 -5.94 16.33
C SER A 47 0.71 -7.13 17.21
N GLY A 48 1.04 -7.06 18.50
CA GLY A 48 0.93 -8.19 19.42
C GLY A 48 1.78 -9.37 18.97
N SER A 49 1.16 -10.54 18.81
CA SER A 49 1.83 -11.76 18.33
C SER A 49 1.85 -11.87 16.79
N VAL A 50 1.13 -11.00 16.09
CA VAL A 50 1.03 -11.04 14.63
C VAL A 50 2.12 -10.21 14.01
N GLU A 51 2.85 -10.81 13.07
CA GLU A 51 3.86 -10.18 12.25
C GLU A 51 3.54 -10.41 10.78
N ILE A 52 3.63 -9.36 9.97
CA ILE A 52 3.43 -9.42 8.53
C ILE A 52 4.62 -8.78 7.83
N THR A 53 5.11 -9.44 6.80
CA THR A 53 6.18 -8.93 5.93
C THR A 53 5.66 -8.81 4.51
N PHE A 54 5.64 -7.60 3.98
CA PHE A 54 5.36 -7.34 2.58
C PHE A 54 6.65 -7.38 1.77
N LYS A 55 6.57 -7.99 0.60
CA LYS A 55 7.65 -7.99 -0.40
C LYS A 55 7.11 -7.49 -1.73
N PRO A 56 7.92 -6.72 -2.48
CA PRO A 56 7.53 -6.29 -3.81
C PRO A 56 7.33 -7.50 -4.73
N ALA A 57 6.30 -7.42 -5.58
CA ALA A 57 5.95 -8.45 -6.55
C ALA A 57 6.00 -7.90 -7.98
N PRO A 58 6.27 -8.73 -8.99
CA PRO A 58 6.17 -8.32 -10.39
C PRO A 58 4.73 -8.02 -10.80
N GLN A 59 4.56 -7.24 -11.84
CA GLN A 59 3.26 -6.82 -12.35
C GLN A 59 2.40 -8.02 -12.79
N GLY A 60 1.12 -8.02 -12.40
CA GLY A 60 0.15 -9.01 -12.82
C GLY A 60 -0.02 -10.21 -11.89
N ILE A 61 0.76 -10.31 -10.81
CA ILE A 61 0.60 -11.40 -9.81
C ILE A 61 -0.63 -11.18 -8.93
N GLY A 62 -1.01 -9.93 -8.71
CA GLY A 62 -2.06 -9.56 -7.80
C GLY A 62 -1.63 -9.64 -6.32
N LEU A 63 -2.60 -9.58 -5.43
CA LEU A 63 -2.36 -9.56 -4.00
C LEU A 63 -2.34 -10.99 -3.41
N ALA A 64 -1.15 -11.54 -3.23
CA ALA A 64 -0.91 -12.84 -2.58
C ALA A 64 -0.85 -12.66 -1.04
N THR A 65 -2.00 -12.41 -0.43
CA THR A 65 -2.12 -12.10 1.01
C THR A 65 -3.47 -12.52 1.58
N GLY A 66 -3.61 -12.54 2.90
CA GLY A 66 -4.88 -12.82 3.57
C GLY A 66 -5.95 -11.76 3.30
N GLU A 67 -7.22 -12.12 3.43
CA GLU A 67 -8.37 -11.26 3.06
C GLU A 67 -8.37 -9.88 3.72
N VAL A 68 -7.99 -9.79 4.99
CA VAL A 68 -7.95 -8.51 5.72
C VAL A 68 -6.90 -7.58 5.14
N ALA A 69 -5.69 -8.11 4.92
CA ALA A 69 -4.60 -7.34 4.30
C ALA A 69 -4.93 -6.98 2.84
N LYS A 70 -5.57 -7.89 2.09
CA LYS A 70 -6.00 -7.62 0.72
C LYS A 70 -6.91 -6.40 0.62
N LYS A 71 -7.91 -6.29 1.51
CA LYS A 71 -8.81 -5.12 1.54
C LYS A 71 -8.04 -3.82 1.82
N ILE A 72 -7.09 -3.85 2.76
CA ILE A 72 -6.30 -2.66 3.11
C ILE A 72 -5.37 -2.27 1.96
N LEU A 73 -4.69 -3.23 1.33
CA LEU A 73 -3.78 -2.98 0.20
C LEU A 73 -4.53 -2.46 -1.03
N THR A 74 -5.71 -2.99 -1.31
CA THR A 74 -6.58 -2.48 -2.39
C THR A 74 -6.97 -1.01 -2.15
N LEU A 75 -7.35 -0.64 -0.92
CA LEU A 75 -7.65 0.75 -0.55
C LEU A 75 -6.41 1.65 -0.61
N ALA A 76 -5.22 1.08 -0.39
CA ALA A 76 -3.94 1.77 -0.53
C ALA A 76 -3.50 1.95 -2.00
N GLY A 77 -4.22 1.36 -2.96
CA GLY A 77 -3.88 1.38 -4.37
C GLY A 77 -2.68 0.52 -4.75
N ILE A 78 -2.39 -0.52 -3.97
CA ILE A 78 -1.35 -1.52 -4.26
C ILE A 78 -2.02 -2.69 -5.00
N GLU A 79 -1.53 -3.01 -6.18
CA GLU A 79 -2.10 -4.03 -7.05
C GLU A 79 -1.39 -5.37 -6.90
N ASP A 80 -0.06 -5.35 -6.76
CA ASP A 80 0.77 -6.55 -6.70
C ASP A 80 1.62 -6.55 -5.42
N CYS A 81 1.49 -7.59 -4.61
CA CYS A 81 2.28 -7.74 -3.39
C CYS A 81 2.30 -9.16 -2.88
N TRP A 82 3.47 -9.63 -2.45
CA TRP A 82 3.59 -10.84 -1.66
C TRP A 82 3.60 -10.52 -0.17
N ALA A 83 2.82 -11.28 0.61
CA ALA A 83 2.80 -11.13 2.04
C ALA A 83 3.08 -12.45 2.75
N PHE A 84 3.98 -12.39 3.71
CA PHE A 84 4.27 -13.49 4.62
C PHE A 84 3.78 -13.11 6.00
N THR A 85 3.05 -14.01 6.64
CA THR A 85 2.47 -13.76 7.96
C THR A 85 2.97 -14.79 8.96
N ASN A 86 3.23 -14.32 10.18
CA ASN A 86 3.65 -15.15 11.29
C ASN A 86 2.79 -14.82 12.53
N GLY A 87 2.55 -15.81 13.39
CA GLY A 87 1.77 -15.65 14.61
C GLY A 87 0.27 -15.90 14.45
N GLN A 88 -0.55 -15.34 15.36
CA GLN A 88 -1.98 -15.60 15.47
C GLN A 88 -2.81 -14.70 14.52
N THR A 89 -2.79 -15.01 13.24
CA THR A 89 -3.47 -14.24 12.18
C THR A 89 -5.00 -14.24 12.26
N ARG A 90 -5.61 -15.16 13.03
CA ARG A 90 -7.06 -15.18 13.29
C ARG A 90 -7.56 -13.95 14.06
N THR A 91 -6.66 -13.26 14.79
CA THR A 91 -6.99 -12.02 15.49
C THR A 91 -7.03 -10.87 14.48
N THR A 92 -8.19 -10.67 13.85
CA THR A 92 -8.39 -9.72 12.75
C THR A 92 -7.94 -8.30 13.07
N VAL A 93 -8.19 -7.81 14.30
CA VAL A 93 -7.81 -6.47 14.74
C VAL A 93 -6.29 -6.31 14.80
N ASN A 94 -5.59 -7.29 15.40
CA ASN A 94 -4.12 -7.26 15.47
C ASN A 94 -3.51 -7.41 14.08
N TYR A 95 -4.10 -8.24 13.24
CA TYR A 95 -3.65 -8.41 11.87
C TYR A 95 -3.79 -7.11 11.07
N ALA A 96 -4.94 -6.43 11.13
CA ALA A 96 -5.12 -5.13 10.49
C ALA A 96 -4.13 -4.06 11.00
N LYS A 97 -3.90 -4.00 12.32
CA LYS A 97 -2.89 -3.09 12.90
C LYS A 97 -1.47 -3.43 12.45
N ALA A 98 -1.12 -4.71 12.32
CA ALA A 98 0.19 -5.12 11.80
C ALA A 98 0.40 -4.67 10.35
N VAL A 99 -0.63 -4.80 9.50
CA VAL A 99 -0.62 -4.29 8.11
C VAL A 99 -0.41 -2.78 8.10
N PHE A 100 -1.17 -2.04 8.90
CA PHE A 100 -1.08 -0.58 8.99
C PHE A 100 0.33 -0.14 9.46
N ASN A 101 0.88 -0.79 10.48
CA ASN A 101 2.23 -0.52 10.96
C ASN A 101 3.31 -0.82 9.91
N ALA A 102 3.12 -1.85 9.08
CA ALA A 102 4.02 -2.14 7.97
C ALA A 102 4.00 -1.00 6.93
N LEU A 103 2.82 -0.56 6.52
CA LEU A 103 2.66 0.54 5.56
C LEU A 103 3.23 1.86 6.09
N LYS A 104 3.04 2.15 7.39
CA LYS A 104 3.62 3.33 8.04
C LYS A 104 5.15 3.29 7.99
N LYS A 105 5.77 2.16 8.30
CA LYS A 105 7.24 1.99 8.20
C LYS A 105 7.76 2.17 6.78
N ASN A 106 6.99 1.78 5.78
CA ASN A 106 7.36 2.00 4.38
C ASN A 106 7.55 3.48 4.07
N THR A 107 6.73 4.35 4.66
CA THR A 107 6.83 5.80 4.48
C THR A 107 8.01 6.41 5.27
N GLU A 108 8.35 5.84 6.42
CA GLU A 108 9.43 6.31 7.27
C GLU A 108 10.85 5.98 6.72
N MET A 109 10.96 5.08 5.73
CA MET A 109 12.25 4.69 5.16
C MET A 109 12.87 5.84 4.36
N ARG A 110 14.17 6.07 4.55
CA ARG A 110 14.94 7.05 3.77
C ARG A 110 15.30 6.45 2.43
N VAL A 111 15.02 7.18 1.37
CA VAL A 111 15.31 6.80 -0.02
C VAL A 111 16.16 7.87 -0.67
N LEU A 112 17.16 7.45 -1.43
CA LEU A 112 17.99 8.36 -2.23
C LEU A 112 17.20 8.88 -3.44
N SER A 113 17.45 10.12 -3.82
CA SER A 113 16.77 10.76 -4.96
C SER A 113 16.94 9.99 -6.29
N SER A 114 18.09 9.33 -6.46
CA SER A 114 18.37 8.46 -7.63
C SER A 114 17.47 7.21 -7.65
N GLU A 115 17.16 6.64 -6.48
CA GLU A 115 16.30 5.46 -6.38
C GLU A 115 14.83 5.81 -6.57
N VAL A 116 14.40 7.00 -6.16
CA VAL A 116 13.03 7.49 -6.38
C VAL A 116 12.67 7.46 -7.86
N GLN A 117 13.58 7.92 -8.72
CA GLN A 117 13.39 7.93 -10.17
C GLN A 117 13.44 6.52 -10.79
N SER A 118 14.39 5.68 -10.36
CA SER A 118 14.57 4.34 -10.93
C SER A 118 13.45 3.35 -10.57
N ILE A 119 12.92 3.47 -9.35
CA ILE A 119 11.87 2.59 -8.82
C ILE A 119 10.46 3.18 -9.08
N GLY A 120 10.38 4.46 -9.51
CA GLY A 120 9.11 5.15 -9.73
C GLY A 120 8.30 5.31 -8.44
N ILE A 121 8.94 5.79 -7.36
CA ILE A 121 8.28 5.94 -6.06
C ILE A 121 7.35 7.15 -6.09
N LEU A 122 6.06 6.91 -5.89
CA LEU A 122 5.05 7.93 -5.64
C LEU A 122 4.71 7.98 -4.14
N SER A 123 4.73 9.18 -3.58
CA SER A 123 4.39 9.46 -2.18
C SER A 123 3.13 10.31 -2.15
N GLY A 124 2.00 9.70 -1.75
CA GLY A 124 0.76 10.43 -1.41
C GLY A 124 -0.01 11.10 -2.56
N GLU A 125 0.63 11.55 -3.60
CA GLU A 125 -0.01 12.21 -4.72
C GLU A 125 -0.46 11.18 -5.76
N THR A 126 -1.77 11.01 -5.91
CA THR A 126 -2.33 10.49 -7.15
C THR A 126 -2.28 11.63 -8.15
N GLU A 127 -1.53 11.48 -9.24
CA GLU A 127 -1.63 12.40 -10.37
C GLU A 127 -3.11 12.53 -10.75
N PRO A 128 -3.65 13.74 -10.86
CA PRO A 128 -5.02 13.93 -11.27
C PRO A 128 -5.23 13.27 -12.65
N GLU A 129 -6.29 12.49 -12.76
CA GLU A 129 -6.63 11.73 -13.98
C GLU A 129 -6.80 12.63 -15.24
N GLU A 130 -6.76 13.94 -15.07
CA GLU A 130 -6.89 14.92 -16.14
C GLU A 130 -5.65 15.03 -17.02
N GLU A 131 -4.44 14.86 -16.49
CA GLU A 131 -3.22 14.91 -17.31
C GLU A 131 -3.02 13.69 -18.22
N LYS A 132 -3.64 12.54 -17.88
CA LYS A 132 -3.59 11.36 -18.75
C LYS A 132 -4.43 11.48 -20.02
N LYS A 133 -5.41 12.39 -20.05
CA LYS A 133 -6.24 12.63 -21.25
C LYS A 133 -5.58 13.56 -22.25
N GLU A 134 -4.75 14.49 -21.80
CA GLU A 134 -4.06 15.41 -22.73
C GLU A 134 -2.87 14.75 -23.42
N SER A 135 -2.11 13.88 -22.75
CA SER A 135 -0.98 13.17 -23.38
C SER A 135 -1.44 12.15 -24.45
N SER A 136 -2.63 11.57 -24.30
CA SER A 136 -3.18 10.63 -25.28
C SER A 136 -3.81 11.30 -26.51
N MET A 137 -4.12 12.61 -26.45
CA MET A 137 -4.65 13.38 -27.59
C MET A 137 -3.56 13.98 -28.49
N THR A 138 -2.33 14.10 -28.00
CA THR A 138 -1.22 14.65 -28.78
C THR A 138 -0.45 13.61 -29.60
N GLU A 139 -0.56 12.31 -29.28
CA GLU A 139 0.07 11.24 -30.07
C GLU A 139 -0.76 10.75 -31.26
N GLY A 140 -2.00 11.20 -31.41
CA GLY A 140 -2.89 10.81 -32.51
C GLY A 140 -2.95 11.78 -33.69
N ALA A 141 -2.12 12.84 -33.73
CA ALA A 141 -2.13 13.89 -34.75
C ALA A 141 -0.76 14.10 -35.42
N ALA A 142 -0.07 13.00 -35.76
CA ALA A 142 1.13 13.06 -36.62
C ALA A 142 1.08 11.94 -37.66
#